data_51e5b9112f02a1d7b4ef9573702276f4
#
_entry.id   51e5b9112f02a1d7b4ef9573702276f4
#
_cell.length_a   1.000
_cell.length_b   1.000
_cell.length_c   1.000
_cell.angle_alpha   90.00
_cell.angle_beta   90.00
_cell.angle_gamma   90.00
#
_symmetry.space_group_name_H-M   'P 1'
#
loop_
_entity.id
_entity.type
_entity.pdbx_description
1 polymer ?
#
loop_
_entity_poly.entity_id
_entity_poly.type
_entity_poly.pdbx_seq_one_letter_code
_entity_poly.pdbx_strand_id
1 'polypeptide(L)'
;MKRILLAMMLGIGVLGFAQSEEEIVQKYIIDKIKGYKPTDLVPYSKDGEKWALMDVKSRKILTDFMLNEPSTFNSELNVNINVGERKEEMTIYADYYISSLLAVCYVSKRGVLDVKEMDELGFQVDEQGRMTAYNKDYEYISNPILYKGIYYAIVAYEKDEWSDFGRVKVLINQKGKERKGFRFREMDDTYYKDKKTGENVFYVEDFKGKKGFLTISGKKKLYGELMNGIEPSAVLGYSVQKDGENTNEIKKSGVVDITTQEWLIKPQEKYKIYRIIYTSSEKIDDRKIENRNKATVYFLATDQSGQHFVLDINGNPILPRE
;
A
#
# COMPACT_ATOMS: atom_id res chain seq x y z
N MET A 1 69.19 -11.49 10.12
CA MET A 1 68.33 -11.80 8.91
C MET A 1 67.26 -12.86 9.14
N LYS A 2 67.00 -13.38 10.35
CA LYS A 2 65.92 -14.38 10.62
C LYS A 2 64.64 -13.79 11.23
N ARG A 3 64.60 -12.50 11.53
CA ARG A 3 63.41 -11.83 12.15
C ARG A 3 62.51 -11.05 11.17
N ILE A 4 62.96 -10.86 9.92
CA ILE A 4 62.23 -10.15 8.90
C ILE A 4 61.32 -11.09 8.08
N LEU A 5 61.65 -12.40 8.03
CA LEU A 5 60.83 -13.40 7.34
C LEU A 5 59.53 -13.80 8.11
N LEU A 6 59.51 -13.60 9.43
CA LEU A 6 58.32 -13.96 10.23
C LEU A 6 57.22 -12.90 10.21
N ALA A 7 57.58 -11.66 9.88
CA ALA A 7 56.61 -10.56 9.73
C ALA A 7 55.86 -10.56 8.36
N MET A 8 56.45 -11.21 7.33
CA MET A 8 55.77 -11.35 6.02
C MET A 8 54.85 -12.55 5.94
N MET A 9 54.96 -13.54 6.84
CA MET A 9 54.00 -14.68 6.84
C MET A 9 52.77 -14.43 7.71
N LEU A 10 52.71 -13.38 8.52
CA LEU A 10 51.53 -12.99 9.29
C LEU A 10 50.62 -11.97 8.58
N GLY A 11 51.06 -11.47 7.41
CA GLY A 11 50.30 -10.53 6.58
C GLY A 11 49.47 -11.16 5.46
N ILE A 12 49.52 -12.48 5.25
CA ILE A 12 48.81 -13.16 4.15
C ILE A 12 47.59 -13.96 4.67
N GLY A 13 47.30 -13.88 5.95
CA GLY A 13 46.35 -14.77 6.62
C GLY A 13 44.94 -14.26 6.83
N VAL A 14 44.51 -13.10 6.28
CA VAL A 14 43.12 -12.64 6.40
C VAL A 14 42.74 -11.82 5.17
N LEU A 15 42.90 -12.38 3.99
CA LEU A 15 42.02 -12.08 2.88
C LEU A 15 40.97 -13.19 2.88
N GLY A 16 40.16 -13.24 3.91
CA GLY A 16 38.84 -13.80 3.82
C GLY A 16 38.13 -12.96 2.75
N PHE A 17 37.95 -13.52 1.55
CA PHE A 17 37.12 -12.93 0.51
C PHE A 17 35.75 -12.70 1.16
N ALA A 18 35.45 -11.46 1.57
CA ALA A 18 34.13 -11.09 1.94
C ALA A 18 33.29 -11.36 0.69
N GLN A 19 32.38 -12.31 0.79
CA GLN A 19 31.44 -12.62 -0.27
C GLN A 19 30.70 -11.34 -0.64
N SER A 20 30.62 -10.99 -1.93
CA SER A 20 29.90 -9.79 -2.34
C SER A 20 28.42 -9.94 -1.99
N GLU A 21 27.72 -8.83 -1.79
CA GLU A 21 26.28 -8.82 -1.51
C GLU A 21 25.52 -9.56 -2.62
N GLU A 22 25.91 -9.39 -3.88
CA GLU A 22 25.33 -10.08 -5.03
C GLU A 22 25.54 -11.59 -4.98
N GLU A 23 26.74 -12.07 -4.57
CA GLU A 23 26.98 -13.50 -4.37
C GLU A 23 26.14 -14.09 -3.26
N ILE A 24 25.88 -13.34 -2.19
CA ILE A 24 24.99 -13.74 -1.10
C ILE A 24 23.57 -13.90 -1.63
N VAL A 25 23.03 -12.89 -2.34
CA VAL A 25 21.68 -12.94 -2.92
C VAL A 25 21.58 -14.05 -3.95
N GLN A 26 22.60 -14.22 -4.82
CA GLN A 26 22.63 -15.30 -5.78
C GLN A 26 22.54 -16.67 -5.11
N LYS A 27 23.38 -16.96 -4.15
CA LYS A 27 23.50 -18.26 -3.49
C LYS A 27 22.31 -18.59 -2.59
N TYR A 28 21.88 -17.64 -1.77
CA TYR A 28 20.92 -17.89 -0.70
C TYR A 28 19.47 -17.56 -1.08
N ILE A 29 19.25 -16.82 -2.15
CA ILE A 29 17.92 -16.47 -2.64
C ILE A 29 17.71 -17.01 -4.06
N ILE A 30 18.38 -16.49 -5.07
CA ILE A 30 18.12 -16.83 -6.49
C ILE A 30 18.27 -18.33 -6.75
N ASP A 31 19.38 -18.93 -6.34
CA ASP A 31 19.61 -20.37 -6.56
C ASP A 31 18.60 -21.27 -5.86
N LYS A 32 17.90 -20.74 -4.87
CA LYS A 32 16.85 -21.46 -4.14
C LYS A 32 15.48 -21.33 -4.80
N ILE A 33 15.22 -20.21 -5.50
CA ILE A 33 13.89 -19.90 -6.04
C ILE A 33 13.79 -19.99 -7.58
N LYS A 34 14.90 -20.01 -8.31
CA LYS A 34 14.91 -20.00 -9.79
C LYS A 34 14.14 -21.15 -10.47
N GLY A 35 13.83 -22.22 -9.74
CA GLY A 35 13.01 -23.35 -10.24
C GLY A 35 11.50 -23.15 -10.03
N TYR A 36 11.08 -22.06 -9.41
CA TYR A 36 9.68 -21.76 -9.08
C TYR A 36 9.16 -20.60 -9.91
N LYS A 37 7.84 -20.55 -10.09
CA LYS A 37 7.22 -19.36 -10.69
C LYS A 37 7.25 -18.21 -9.69
N PRO A 38 7.74 -17.02 -10.07
CA PRO A 38 7.76 -15.86 -9.17
C PRO A 38 6.43 -15.57 -8.47
N THR A 39 5.31 -15.75 -9.18
CA THR A 39 3.96 -15.53 -8.67
C THR A 39 3.47 -16.56 -7.64
N ASP A 40 4.19 -17.67 -7.50
CA ASP A 40 3.86 -18.69 -6.50
C ASP A 40 4.67 -18.50 -5.19
N LEU A 41 5.57 -17.49 -5.15
CA LEU A 41 6.44 -17.21 -4.01
C LEU A 41 5.79 -16.18 -3.07
N VAL A 42 5.68 -16.52 -1.79
CA VAL A 42 5.15 -15.64 -0.75
C VAL A 42 6.13 -15.56 0.42
N PRO A 43 6.16 -14.43 1.15
CA PRO A 43 6.99 -14.32 2.34
C PRO A 43 6.42 -15.19 3.46
N TYR A 44 7.31 -15.72 4.30
CA TYR A 44 6.97 -16.41 5.54
C TYR A 44 7.94 -16.00 6.65
N SER A 45 7.43 -15.75 7.84
CA SER A 45 8.22 -15.47 9.03
C SER A 45 7.70 -16.26 10.23
N LYS A 46 8.61 -16.60 11.15
CA LYS A 46 8.25 -17.21 12.44
C LYS A 46 8.03 -16.17 13.54
N ASP A 47 8.74 -15.05 13.47
CA ASP A 47 8.82 -14.03 14.51
C ASP A 47 8.45 -12.62 14.00
N GLY A 48 8.39 -12.43 12.69
CA GLY A 48 8.14 -11.13 12.05
C GLY A 48 9.38 -10.26 11.88
N GLU A 49 10.53 -10.68 12.41
CA GLU A 49 11.79 -9.93 12.30
C GLU A 49 12.54 -10.31 11.02
N LYS A 50 12.56 -11.61 10.71
CA LYS A 50 13.21 -12.14 9.52
C LYS A 50 12.22 -12.98 8.71
N TRP A 51 12.31 -12.82 7.40
CA TRP A 51 11.42 -13.45 6.44
C TRP A 51 12.20 -14.38 5.51
N ALA A 52 11.54 -15.43 5.08
CA ALA A 52 11.97 -16.36 4.05
C ALA A 52 10.94 -16.36 2.91
N LEU A 53 11.30 -16.87 1.75
CA LEU A 53 10.37 -17.15 0.66
C LEU A 53 9.87 -18.60 0.75
N MET A 54 8.58 -18.77 0.57
CA MET A 54 7.89 -20.05 0.59
C MET A 54 7.09 -20.22 -0.71
N ASP A 55 7.08 -21.43 -1.28
CA ASP A 55 6.19 -21.78 -2.37
C ASP A 55 4.78 -22.03 -1.84
N VAL A 56 3.81 -21.25 -2.32
CA VAL A 56 2.39 -21.32 -1.91
C VAL A 56 1.76 -22.69 -2.14
N LYS A 57 2.14 -23.39 -3.22
CA LYS A 57 1.53 -24.66 -3.60
C LYS A 57 2.03 -25.82 -2.77
N SER A 58 3.35 -25.99 -2.71
CA SER A 58 3.98 -27.06 -1.94
C SER A 58 4.05 -26.76 -0.45
N ARG A 59 3.95 -25.48 -0.05
CA ARG A 59 4.12 -24.99 1.32
C ARG A 59 5.53 -25.21 1.85
N LYS A 60 6.52 -25.37 0.95
CA LYS A 60 7.93 -25.55 1.29
C LYS A 60 8.59 -24.19 1.46
N ILE A 61 9.30 -24.00 2.58
CA ILE A 61 10.21 -22.87 2.77
C ILE A 61 11.43 -23.10 1.88
N LEU A 62 11.76 -22.12 1.06
CA LEU A 62 12.79 -22.24 0.01
C LEU A 62 14.09 -21.56 0.38
N THR A 63 14.04 -20.41 1.04
CA THR A 63 15.22 -19.63 1.42
C THR A 63 15.44 -19.65 2.93
N ASP A 64 16.60 -19.22 3.35
CA ASP A 64 16.86 -18.93 4.76
C ASP A 64 16.08 -17.69 5.22
N PHE A 65 15.89 -17.53 6.54
CA PHE A 65 15.23 -16.37 7.14
C PHE A 65 16.22 -15.19 7.19
N MET A 66 16.37 -14.51 6.06
CA MET A 66 17.34 -13.43 5.88
C MET A 66 16.77 -12.11 5.37
N LEU A 67 15.55 -12.11 4.83
CA LEU A 67 14.88 -10.89 4.38
C LEU A 67 14.44 -10.07 5.59
N ASN A 68 14.67 -8.77 5.56
CA ASN A 68 14.25 -7.85 6.64
C ASN A 68 12.77 -7.51 6.57
N GLU A 69 12.15 -7.70 5.39
CA GLU A 69 10.75 -7.31 5.13
C GLU A 69 10.00 -8.40 4.37
N PRO A 70 8.67 -8.47 4.53
CA PRO A 70 7.82 -9.38 3.76
C PRO A 70 7.68 -8.89 2.31
N SER A 71 8.50 -9.40 1.42
CA SER A 71 8.51 -9.05 0.00
C SER A 71 7.80 -10.09 -0.85
N THR A 72 7.12 -9.63 -1.91
CA THR A 72 6.46 -10.47 -2.92
C THR A 72 6.97 -10.17 -4.31
N PHE A 73 6.92 -11.14 -5.20
CA PHE A 73 7.14 -10.91 -6.62
C PHE A 73 5.90 -10.25 -7.26
N ASN A 74 6.08 -9.01 -7.68
CA ASN A 74 5.12 -8.28 -8.51
C ASN A 74 5.83 -7.76 -9.77
N SER A 75 6.23 -8.68 -10.67
CA SER A 75 7.21 -8.55 -11.75
C SER A 75 8.68 -8.48 -11.30
N GLU A 76 8.94 -7.96 -10.13
CA GLU A 76 10.24 -7.86 -9.49
C GLU A 76 10.10 -8.17 -7.99
N LEU A 77 11.17 -8.67 -7.38
CA LEU A 77 11.27 -8.91 -5.94
C LEU A 77 12.29 -7.95 -5.35
N ASN A 78 11.85 -7.08 -4.47
CA ASN A 78 12.75 -6.23 -3.70
C ASN A 78 13.29 -7.03 -2.51
N VAL A 79 14.60 -7.15 -2.46
CA VAL A 79 15.33 -7.88 -1.42
C VAL A 79 16.02 -6.88 -0.50
N ASN A 80 15.65 -6.89 0.77
CA ASN A 80 16.28 -6.11 1.82
C ASN A 80 16.90 -7.10 2.82
N ILE A 81 18.23 -7.12 2.91
CA ILE A 81 19.01 -8.05 3.76
C ILE A 81 20.08 -7.32 4.55
N ASN A 82 20.55 -7.96 5.62
CA ASN A 82 21.73 -7.49 6.33
C ASN A 82 22.97 -8.25 5.85
N VAL A 83 24.03 -7.53 5.51
CA VAL A 83 25.36 -8.07 5.23
C VAL A 83 26.31 -7.47 6.25
N GLY A 84 26.63 -8.24 7.31
CA GLY A 84 27.29 -7.70 8.50
C GLY A 84 26.40 -6.66 9.19
N GLU A 85 26.92 -5.46 9.38
CA GLU A 85 26.17 -4.33 10.00
C GLU A 85 25.42 -3.46 8.98
N ARG A 86 25.61 -3.68 7.67
CA ARG A 86 24.99 -2.88 6.61
C ARG A 86 23.66 -3.50 6.17
N LYS A 87 22.71 -2.62 5.83
CA LYS A 87 21.48 -2.99 5.15
C LYS A 87 21.70 -2.83 3.64
N GLU A 88 21.41 -3.88 2.89
CA GLU A 88 21.53 -3.89 1.43
C GLU A 88 20.17 -4.12 0.80
N GLU A 89 19.86 -3.34 -0.24
CA GLU A 89 18.63 -3.43 -1.00
C GLU A 89 18.96 -3.77 -2.44
N MET A 90 18.32 -4.82 -2.95
CA MET A 90 18.50 -5.28 -4.32
C MET A 90 17.17 -5.64 -4.94
N THR A 91 17.09 -5.57 -6.26
CA THR A 91 15.92 -6.00 -7.01
C THR A 91 16.26 -7.24 -7.84
N ILE A 92 15.51 -8.30 -7.67
CA ILE A 92 15.54 -9.50 -8.50
C ILE A 92 14.38 -9.41 -9.49
N TYR A 93 14.68 -9.43 -10.78
CA TYR A 93 13.67 -9.41 -11.83
C TYR A 93 13.13 -10.82 -12.13
N ALA A 94 12.02 -10.89 -12.87
CA ALA A 94 11.36 -12.16 -13.16
C ALA A 94 12.20 -13.18 -13.96
N ASP A 95 13.24 -12.72 -14.63
CA ASP A 95 14.26 -13.53 -15.30
C ASP A 95 15.46 -13.90 -14.40
N TYR A 96 15.34 -13.53 -13.11
CA TYR A 96 16.32 -13.80 -12.05
C TYR A 96 17.71 -13.15 -12.24
N TYR A 97 17.81 -12.01 -12.88
CA TYR A 97 18.98 -11.18 -12.77
C TYR A 97 18.85 -10.16 -11.62
N ILE A 98 20.00 -9.72 -11.09
CA ILE A 98 20.08 -8.75 -10.01
C ILE A 98 20.42 -7.38 -10.57
N SER A 99 19.76 -6.35 -10.02
CA SER A 99 20.19 -4.96 -10.16
C SER A 99 20.29 -4.34 -8.78
N SER A 100 21.44 -3.76 -8.45
CA SER A 100 21.57 -2.94 -7.26
C SER A 100 20.78 -1.64 -7.46
N LEU A 101 19.84 -1.39 -6.58
CA LEU A 101 19.11 -0.11 -6.54
C LEU A 101 20.03 0.99 -6.02
N LEU A 102 20.63 1.74 -6.92
CA LEU A 102 20.93 3.14 -6.65
C LEU A 102 19.54 3.79 -6.46
N ALA A 103 19.27 4.28 -5.24
CA ALA A 103 18.01 4.88 -4.86
C ALA A 103 17.58 5.97 -5.87
N VAL A 104 16.82 5.59 -6.87
CA VAL A 104 16.05 6.54 -7.65
C VAL A 104 14.82 6.83 -6.82
N CYS A 105 14.91 7.86 -5.98
CA CYS A 105 13.74 8.50 -5.41
C CYS A 105 12.84 8.92 -6.57
N TYR A 106 11.89 8.08 -6.95
CA TYR A 106 10.71 8.55 -7.65
C TYR A 106 9.93 9.41 -6.65
N VAL A 107 10.25 10.70 -6.63
CA VAL A 107 9.30 11.69 -6.18
C VAL A 107 8.13 11.56 -7.15
N SER A 108 7.07 10.85 -6.73
CA SER A 108 5.79 10.99 -7.41
C SER A 108 5.46 12.47 -7.32
N LYS A 109 5.64 13.21 -8.41
CA LYS A 109 4.93 14.46 -8.57
C LYS A 109 3.46 14.03 -8.47
N ARG A 110 2.85 14.21 -7.29
CA ARG A 110 1.40 14.42 -7.23
C ARG A 110 1.19 15.48 -8.28
N GLY A 111 0.49 15.12 -9.37
CA GLY A 111 0.28 16.05 -10.44
C GLY A 111 -0.34 17.27 -9.80
N VAL A 112 0.40 18.39 -9.85
CA VAL A 112 -0.22 19.70 -9.67
C VAL A 112 -1.25 19.70 -10.78
N LEU A 113 -2.54 19.67 -10.40
CA LEU A 113 -3.62 19.80 -11.38
C LEU A 113 -3.30 21.05 -12.18
N ASP A 114 -3.31 20.85 -13.48
CA ASP A 114 -3.13 21.97 -14.38
C ASP A 114 -4.30 22.92 -14.13
N VAL A 115 -3.98 24.11 -13.57
CA VAL A 115 -4.94 25.19 -13.32
C VAL A 115 -5.74 25.46 -14.59
N LYS A 116 -5.11 25.35 -15.75
CA LYS A 116 -5.71 25.45 -17.06
C LYS A 116 -6.78 24.39 -17.31
N GLU A 117 -6.55 23.13 -16.92
CA GLU A 117 -7.55 22.07 -17.06
C GLU A 117 -8.79 22.34 -16.21
N MET A 118 -8.63 22.91 -15.02
CA MET A 118 -9.75 23.28 -14.15
C MET A 118 -10.58 24.42 -14.74
N ASP A 119 -9.93 25.44 -15.31
CA ASP A 119 -10.59 26.56 -15.98
C ASP A 119 -11.33 26.10 -17.24
N GLU A 120 -10.70 25.22 -18.06
CA GLU A 120 -11.33 24.62 -19.24
C GLU A 120 -12.58 23.81 -18.88
N LEU A 121 -12.66 23.21 -17.70
CA LEU A 121 -13.82 22.53 -17.17
C LEU A 121 -14.84 23.47 -16.54
N GLY A 122 -14.57 24.77 -16.49
CA GLY A 122 -15.46 25.80 -16.00
C GLY A 122 -15.46 26.01 -14.49
N PHE A 123 -14.41 25.59 -13.78
CA PHE A 123 -14.20 25.96 -12.38
C PHE A 123 -13.48 27.30 -12.30
N GLN A 124 -13.88 28.13 -11.34
CA GLN A 124 -13.23 29.43 -11.10
C GLN A 124 -12.05 29.24 -10.14
N VAL A 125 -10.85 29.19 -10.70
CA VAL A 125 -9.59 29.00 -9.95
C VAL A 125 -8.66 30.17 -10.22
N ASP A 126 -7.85 30.54 -9.22
CA ASP A 126 -6.76 31.52 -9.40
C ASP A 126 -5.50 30.81 -9.93
N GLU A 127 -4.44 31.60 -10.21
CA GLU A 127 -3.16 31.09 -10.71
C GLU A 127 -2.48 30.07 -9.78
N GLN A 128 -2.84 30.06 -8.49
CA GLN A 128 -2.36 29.11 -7.50
C GLN A 128 -3.28 27.89 -7.31
N GLY A 129 -4.37 27.79 -8.11
CA GLY A 129 -5.34 26.71 -8.01
C GLY A 129 -6.33 26.85 -6.85
N ARG A 130 -6.47 28.03 -6.25
CA ARG A 130 -7.44 28.32 -5.20
C ARG A 130 -8.77 28.77 -5.80
N MET A 131 -9.87 28.45 -5.13
CA MET A 131 -11.23 28.77 -5.59
C MET A 131 -11.86 29.89 -4.77
N THR A 132 -11.17 31.03 -4.66
CA THR A 132 -11.57 32.19 -3.85
C THR A 132 -12.73 32.98 -4.47
N ALA A 133 -13.03 32.77 -5.74
CA ALA A 133 -14.15 33.43 -6.45
C ALA A 133 -15.54 32.91 -6.04
N TYR A 134 -15.62 31.83 -5.27
CA TYR A 134 -16.88 31.32 -4.74
C TYR A 134 -17.19 31.95 -3.36
N ASN A 135 -18.37 31.67 -2.81
CA ASN A 135 -18.83 32.21 -1.52
C ASN A 135 -17.95 31.82 -0.32
N LYS A 136 -17.01 30.90 -0.51
CA LYS A 136 -16.03 30.45 0.47
C LYS A 136 -14.68 30.29 -0.22
N ASP A 137 -13.63 30.47 0.54
CA ASP A 137 -12.27 30.20 0.06
C ASP A 137 -12.04 28.69 0.10
N TYR A 138 -12.21 28.05 -1.05
CA TYR A 138 -11.99 26.64 -1.19
C TYR A 138 -10.56 26.34 -1.61
N GLU A 139 -9.97 25.36 -0.94
CA GLU A 139 -8.77 24.67 -1.38
C GLU A 139 -9.16 23.42 -2.16
N TYR A 140 -8.56 23.25 -3.31
CA TYR A 140 -8.81 22.12 -4.19
C TYR A 140 -8.10 20.85 -3.68
N ILE A 141 -8.79 19.69 -3.70
CA ILE A 141 -8.28 18.42 -3.16
C ILE A 141 -8.13 17.32 -4.22
N SER A 142 -9.05 17.25 -5.17
CA SER A 142 -9.07 16.12 -6.11
C SER A 142 -9.38 16.52 -7.55
N ASN A 143 -9.05 15.65 -8.48
CA ASN A 143 -9.40 15.80 -9.89
C ASN A 143 -10.92 15.89 -10.07
N PRO A 144 -11.41 16.70 -11.05
CA PRO A 144 -12.83 16.81 -11.33
C PRO A 144 -13.43 15.48 -11.76
N ILE A 145 -14.62 15.22 -11.29
CA ILE A 145 -15.37 14.00 -11.54
C ILE A 145 -16.63 14.34 -12.30
N LEU A 146 -16.79 13.75 -13.50
CA LEU A 146 -18.01 13.90 -14.29
C LEU A 146 -19.10 12.97 -13.78
N TYR A 147 -20.24 13.55 -13.39
CA TYR A 147 -21.43 12.79 -13.00
C TYR A 147 -22.69 13.43 -13.56
N LYS A 148 -23.45 12.67 -14.37
CA LYS A 148 -24.67 13.13 -15.03
C LYS A 148 -24.55 14.47 -15.79
N GLY A 149 -23.42 14.61 -16.51
CA GLY A 149 -23.13 15.80 -17.31
C GLY A 149 -22.69 17.03 -16.52
N ILE A 150 -22.43 16.90 -15.22
CA ILE A 150 -21.93 17.96 -14.35
C ILE A 150 -20.58 17.54 -13.77
N TYR A 151 -19.59 18.42 -13.84
CA TYR A 151 -18.32 18.20 -13.16
C TYR A 151 -18.41 18.60 -11.69
N TYR A 152 -17.83 17.78 -10.84
CA TYR A 152 -17.71 18.00 -9.40
C TYR A 152 -16.24 17.92 -9.00
N ALA A 153 -15.85 18.70 -7.99
CA ALA A 153 -14.54 18.64 -7.37
C ALA A 153 -14.68 18.49 -5.86
N ILE A 154 -13.76 17.71 -5.25
CA ILE A 154 -13.61 17.68 -3.80
C ILE A 154 -12.78 18.90 -3.43
N VAL A 155 -13.30 19.74 -2.56
CA VAL A 155 -12.64 20.93 -2.05
C VAL A 155 -12.73 20.96 -0.54
N ALA A 156 -11.79 21.67 0.09
CA ALA A 156 -11.79 21.91 1.52
C ALA A 156 -11.91 23.41 1.81
N TYR A 157 -12.50 23.74 2.93
CA TYR A 157 -12.48 25.08 3.51
C TYR A 157 -12.38 25.00 5.03
N GLU A 158 -11.86 26.03 5.65
CA GLU A 158 -11.86 26.17 7.09
C GLU A 158 -13.23 26.67 7.57
N LYS A 159 -13.78 26.02 8.60
CA LYS A 159 -15.11 26.33 9.08
C LYS A 159 -15.14 27.56 9.96
N ASP A 160 -14.18 27.70 10.86
CA ASP A 160 -13.92 28.84 11.75
C ASP A 160 -12.55 28.63 12.40
N GLU A 161 -11.81 29.71 12.70
CA GLU A 161 -10.47 29.64 13.32
C GLU A 161 -10.44 28.93 14.70
N TRP A 162 -11.61 28.68 15.30
CA TRP A 162 -11.76 28.15 16.66
C TRP A 162 -12.49 26.81 16.76
N SER A 163 -12.78 26.13 15.64
CA SER A 163 -13.46 24.85 15.71
C SER A 163 -12.46 23.71 15.86
N ASP A 164 -12.66 22.81 16.85
CA ASP A 164 -11.88 21.58 17.04
C ASP A 164 -11.83 20.66 15.78
N PHE A 165 -12.63 20.99 14.77
CA PHE A 165 -12.75 20.24 13.51
C PHE A 165 -12.19 21.00 12.30
N GLY A 166 -11.53 22.16 12.49
CA GLY A 166 -10.78 22.99 11.55
C GLY A 166 -11.28 22.95 10.10
N ARG A 167 -11.09 21.87 9.42
CA ARG A 167 -11.26 21.74 7.99
C ARG A 167 -12.48 20.88 7.63
N VAL A 168 -13.26 21.33 6.62
CA VAL A 168 -14.43 20.61 6.10
C VAL A 168 -14.22 20.32 4.63
N LYS A 169 -14.36 19.06 4.23
CA LYS A 169 -14.33 18.65 2.82
C LYS A 169 -15.74 18.51 2.26
N VAL A 170 -15.96 19.06 1.08
CA VAL A 170 -17.25 19.07 0.37
C VAL A 170 -17.06 18.75 -1.10
N LEU A 171 -18.14 18.33 -1.75
CA LEU A 171 -18.19 18.17 -3.20
C LEU A 171 -18.94 19.36 -3.80
N ILE A 172 -18.29 20.16 -4.65
CA ILE A 172 -18.89 21.30 -5.34
C ILE A 172 -18.95 21.08 -6.85
N ASN A 173 -19.91 21.73 -7.52
CA ASN A 173 -19.94 21.80 -8.98
C ASN A 173 -19.19 23.05 -9.49
N GLN A 174 -19.12 23.24 -10.83
CA GLN A 174 -18.45 24.38 -11.46
C GLN A 174 -19.00 25.75 -11.01
N LYS A 175 -20.22 25.83 -10.49
CA LYS A 175 -20.84 27.05 -9.95
C LYS A 175 -20.55 27.25 -8.46
N GLY A 176 -19.66 26.45 -7.85
CA GLY A 176 -19.38 26.50 -6.42
C GLY A 176 -20.51 25.98 -5.52
N LYS A 177 -21.55 25.37 -6.09
CA LYS A 177 -22.67 24.84 -5.30
C LYS A 177 -22.32 23.52 -4.68
N GLU A 178 -22.38 23.44 -3.35
CA GLU A 178 -22.17 22.20 -2.59
C GLU A 178 -23.25 21.16 -2.93
N ARG A 179 -22.82 19.92 -3.13
CA ARG A 179 -23.72 18.79 -3.31
C ARG A 179 -24.26 18.35 -1.95
N LYS A 180 -25.58 18.31 -1.81
CA LYS A 180 -26.24 17.89 -0.56
C LYS A 180 -25.82 16.47 -0.17
N GLY A 181 -25.45 16.28 1.12
CA GLY A 181 -25.02 15.00 1.66
C GLY A 181 -23.52 14.70 1.49
N PHE A 182 -22.76 15.63 0.88
CA PHE A 182 -21.31 15.51 0.66
C PHE A 182 -20.55 16.54 1.50
N ARG A 183 -20.67 16.43 2.80
CA ARG A 183 -19.99 17.26 3.79
C ARG A 183 -19.42 16.37 4.88
N PHE A 184 -18.10 16.30 4.94
CA PHE A 184 -17.35 15.36 5.78
C PHE A 184 -16.16 16.06 6.42
N ARG A 185 -15.63 15.46 7.50
CA ARG A 185 -14.33 15.81 8.05
C ARG A 185 -13.22 15.46 7.06
N GLU A 186 -13.27 14.23 6.53
CA GLU A 186 -12.38 13.75 5.47
C GLU A 186 -13.20 13.21 4.29
N MET A 187 -12.75 13.50 3.08
CA MET A 187 -13.30 12.95 1.84
C MET A 187 -12.21 12.94 0.78
N ASP A 188 -11.94 11.77 0.21
CA ASP A 188 -10.91 11.58 -0.81
C ASP A 188 -11.40 10.63 -1.90
N ASP A 189 -10.93 10.82 -3.15
CA ASP A 189 -11.22 9.89 -4.23
C ASP A 189 -10.42 8.60 -4.01
N THR A 190 -11.10 7.46 -4.05
CA THR A 190 -10.44 6.15 -3.96
C THR A 190 -9.87 5.70 -5.30
N TYR A 191 -10.19 6.39 -6.40
CA TYR A 191 -9.93 6.01 -7.79
C TYR A 191 -10.66 4.74 -8.24
N TYR A 192 -11.47 4.12 -7.39
CA TYR A 192 -12.26 2.94 -7.71
C TYR A 192 -13.71 3.31 -8.01
N LYS A 193 -14.37 2.43 -8.74
CA LYS A 193 -15.78 2.57 -9.09
C LYS A 193 -16.63 1.47 -8.49
N ASP A 194 -17.87 1.79 -8.11
CA ASP A 194 -18.86 0.81 -7.70
C ASP A 194 -19.12 -0.17 -8.85
N LYS A 195 -18.97 -1.46 -8.59
CA LYS A 195 -19.07 -2.52 -9.60
C LYS A 195 -20.42 -2.60 -10.29
N LYS A 196 -21.50 -2.20 -9.59
CA LYS A 196 -22.87 -2.28 -10.11
C LYS A 196 -23.26 -1.05 -10.93
N THR A 197 -22.84 0.14 -10.47
CA THR A 197 -23.28 1.41 -11.04
C THR A 197 -22.23 2.10 -11.90
N GLY A 198 -20.95 1.70 -11.79
CA GLY A 198 -19.83 2.38 -12.44
C GLY A 198 -19.50 3.76 -11.84
N GLU A 199 -20.14 4.12 -10.74
CA GLU A 199 -19.98 5.41 -10.08
C GLU A 199 -18.68 5.47 -9.26
N ASN A 200 -18.05 6.65 -9.19
CA ASN A 200 -16.90 6.88 -8.34
C ASN A 200 -17.24 6.62 -6.87
N VAL A 201 -16.30 6.01 -6.17
CA VAL A 201 -16.36 5.73 -4.73
C VAL A 201 -15.37 6.61 -4.00
N PHE A 202 -15.83 7.33 -3.00
CA PHE A 202 -15.03 8.18 -2.12
C PHE A 202 -14.81 7.47 -0.79
N TYR A 203 -13.63 7.66 -0.24
CA TYR A 203 -13.40 7.46 1.18
C TYR A 203 -13.95 8.67 1.94
N VAL A 204 -14.62 8.44 3.08
CA VAL A 204 -15.18 9.52 3.90
C VAL A 204 -15.01 9.24 5.39
N GLU A 205 -14.80 10.32 6.15
CA GLU A 205 -14.91 10.35 7.60
C GLU A 205 -15.94 11.41 8.01
N ASP A 206 -16.96 11.01 8.77
CA ASP A 206 -17.94 11.96 9.27
C ASP A 206 -17.41 12.74 10.51
N PHE A 207 -18.13 13.76 10.95
CA PHE A 207 -17.76 14.59 12.11
C PHE A 207 -17.82 13.84 13.44
N LYS A 208 -18.26 12.59 13.47
CA LYS A 208 -18.24 11.70 14.64
C LYS A 208 -17.05 10.72 14.57
N GLY A 209 -16.15 10.88 13.60
CA GLY A 209 -15.02 10.00 13.39
C GLY A 209 -15.37 8.65 12.74
N LYS A 210 -16.62 8.47 12.28
CA LYS A 210 -17.01 7.25 11.56
C LYS A 210 -16.53 7.32 10.12
N LYS A 211 -15.79 6.32 9.72
CA LYS A 211 -15.16 6.22 8.39
C LYS A 211 -15.89 5.20 7.52
N GLY A 212 -15.74 5.33 6.21
CA GLY A 212 -16.35 4.42 5.26
C GLY A 212 -16.27 4.89 3.82
N PHE A 213 -17.20 4.41 3.01
CA PHE A 213 -17.27 4.72 1.59
C PHE A 213 -18.59 5.38 1.21
N LEU A 214 -18.51 6.24 0.20
CA LEU A 214 -19.63 7.01 -0.36
C LEU A 214 -19.53 6.98 -1.88
N THR A 215 -20.61 6.59 -2.57
CA THR A 215 -20.67 6.77 -4.04
C THR A 215 -21.07 8.20 -4.39
N ILE A 216 -20.75 8.64 -5.61
CA ILE A 216 -21.14 9.99 -6.07
C ILE A 216 -22.66 10.18 -6.11
N SER A 217 -23.46 9.12 -6.20
CA SER A 217 -24.93 9.18 -6.07
C SER A 217 -25.41 9.41 -4.64
N GLY A 218 -24.55 9.22 -3.65
CA GLY A 218 -24.87 9.42 -2.23
C GLY A 218 -25.14 8.13 -1.45
N LYS A 219 -24.92 6.94 -2.05
CA LYS A 219 -24.96 5.68 -1.31
C LYS A 219 -23.75 5.63 -0.36
N LYS A 220 -24.02 5.63 0.93
CA LYS A 220 -23.01 5.71 1.99
C LYS A 220 -23.02 4.42 2.82
N LYS A 221 -21.83 3.89 3.10
CA LYS A 221 -21.61 2.77 4.02
C LYS A 221 -20.47 3.11 4.97
N LEU A 222 -20.80 3.29 6.25
CA LEU A 222 -19.83 3.53 7.33
C LEU A 222 -19.63 2.23 8.11
N TYR A 223 -18.39 1.96 8.51
CA TYR A 223 -17.99 0.69 9.13
C TYR A 223 -17.81 0.77 10.66
N GLY A 224 -18.30 1.86 11.29
CA GLY A 224 -18.35 1.99 12.75
C GLY A 224 -16.97 2.09 13.40
N GLU A 225 -16.69 1.20 14.35
CA GLU A 225 -15.52 1.28 15.23
C GLU A 225 -14.18 0.92 14.61
N LEU A 226 -14.18 0.38 13.40
CA LEU A 226 -12.98 -0.14 12.75
C LEU A 226 -12.36 0.90 11.87
N MET A 227 -11.79 1.96 12.37
CA MET A 227 -11.20 2.88 11.41
C MET A 227 -10.41 4.02 12.01
N ASN A 228 -9.26 3.69 12.55
CA ASN A 228 -8.21 4.65 12.81
C ASN A 228 -7.09 4.57 11.75
N GLY A 229 -7.39 4.60 10.51
CA GLY A 229 -6.38 4.68 9.48
C GLY A 229 -6.71 5.85 8.57
N ILE A 230 -5.81 6.80 8.48
CA ILE A 230 -6.00 8.07 7.75
C ILE A 230 -5.93 7.86 6.24
N GLU A 231 -5.32 6.80 5.78
CA GLU A 231 -5.30 6.45 4.36
C GLU A 231 -5.77 5.01 4.18
N PRO A 232 -6.82 4.79 3.41
CA PRO A 232 -7.09 3.46 2.93
C PRO A 232 -5.95 3.13 1.95
N SER A 233 -4.94 2.39 2.42
CA SER A 233 -4.00 1.77 1.51
C SER A 233 -4.79 0.75 0.68
N ALA A 234 -5.39 1.24 -0.39
CA ALA A 234 -6.16 0.42 -1.29
C ALA A 234 -5.22 -0.21 -2.31
N VAL A 235 -5.22 -1.52 -2.35
CA VAL A 235 -4.46 -2.32 -3.31
C VAL A 235 -5.46 -3.13 -4.10
N LEU A 236 -5.50 -2.93 -5.42
CA LEU A 236 -6.40 -3.65 -6.32
C LEU A 236 -7.88 -3.59 -5.87
N GLY A 237 -8.31 -2.48 -5.30
CA GLY A 237 -9.66 -2.27 -4.81
C GLY A 237 -10.00 -2.94 -3.48
N TYR A 238 -9.03 -3.48 -2.78
CA TYR A 238 -9.18 -3.95 -1.40
C TYR A 238 -8.61 -2.95 -0.42
N SER A 239 -9.25 -2.80 0.74
CA SER A 239 -8.80 -1.92 1.81
C SER A 239 -8.87 -2.64 3.16
N VAL A 240 -7.79 -2.55 3.93
CA VAL A 240 -7.78 -3.04 5.32
C VAL A 240 -8.47 -2.02 6.21
N GLN A 241 -9.38 -2.50 7.03
CA GLN A 241 -10.06 -1.75 8.06
C GLN A 241 -9.61 -2.27 9.43
N LYS A 242 -9.10 -1.39 10.28
CA LYS A 242 -8.50 -1.75 11.57
C LYS A 242 -8.77 -0.68 12.63
N ASP A 243 -8.75 -1.06 13.90
CA ASP A 243 -9.03 -0.20 15.05
C ASP A 243 -7.78 0.40 15.71
N GLY A 244 -6.61 0.23 15.12
CA GLY A 244 -5.33 0.78 15.57
C GLY A 244 -4.44 1.16 14.40
N GLU A 245 -3.54 2.10 14.59
CA GLU A 245 -2.58 2.53 13.56
C GLU A 245 -1.42 1.56 13.45
N ASN A 246 -0.80 1.24 14.56
CA ASN A 246 0.34 0.35 14.64
C ASN A 246 -0.09 -1.11 14.86
N THR A 247 0.71 -2.05 14.39
CA THR A 247 0.43 -3.49 14.50
C THR A 247 0.12 -3.94 15.92
N ASN A 248 0.79 -3.36 16.92
CA ASN A 248 0.60 -3.69 18.34
C ASN A 248 -0.71 -3.13 18.91
N GLU A 249 -1.27 -2.08 18.33
CA GLU A 249 -2.50 -1.42 18.76
C GLU A 249 -3.75 -2.08 18.16
N ILE A 250 -3.59 -2.76 17.02
CA ILE A 250 -4.70 -3.41 16.34
C ILE A 250 -5.25 -4.53 17.23
N LYS A 251 -6.50 -4.43 17.62
CA LYS A 251 -7.25 -5.51 18.30
C LYS A 251 -8.11 -6.26 17.32
N LYS A 252 -8.71 -5.54 16.38
CA LYS A 252 -9.66 -6.07 15.42
C LYS A 252 -9.43 -5.49 14.03
N SER A 253 -9.50 -6.32 13.02
CA SER A 253 -9.34 -5.89 11.62
C SER A 253 -10.15 -6.75 10.66
N GLY A 254 -10.40 -6.23 9.48
CA GLY A 254 -11.05 -6.90 8.37
C GLY A 254 -10.63 -6.29 7.03
N VAL A 255 -11.13 -6.83 5.94
CA VAL A 255 -10.86 -6.33 4.58
C VAL A 255 -12.16 -6.04 3.87
N VAL A 256 -12.25 -4.87 3.27
CA VAL A 256 -13.38 -4.44 2.45
C VAL A 256 -12.98 -4.46 0.97
N ASP A 257 -13.88 -4.95 0.12
CA ASP A 257 -13.82 -4.70 -1.31
C ASP A 257 -14.50 -3.36 -1.59
N ILE A 258 -13.71 -2.35 -1.99
CA ILE A 258 -14.19 -0.98 -2.23
C ILE A 258 -15.23 -0.94 -3.35
N THR A 259 -15.08 -1.80 -4.38
CA THR A 259 -15.95 -1.79 -5.54
C THR A 259 -17.36 -2.30 -5.26
N THR A 260 -17.51 -3.15 -4.25
CA THR A 260 -18.81 -3.64 -3.78
C THR A 260 -19.25 -2.99 -2.48
N GLN A 261 -18.28 -2.40 -1.75
CA GLN A 261 -18.45 -1.88 -0.39
C GLN A 261 -18.91 -2.97 0.59
N GLU A 262 -18.50 -4.21 0.34
CA GLU A 262 -18.81 -5.37 1.19
C GLU A 262 -17.54 -5.90 1.86
N TRP A 263 -17.70 -6.53 3.02
CA TRP A 263 -16.61 -7.22 3.68
C TRP A 263 -16.17 -8.42 2.85
N LEU A 264 -14.90 -8.43 2.43
CA LEU A 264 -14.22 -9.61 1.92
C LEU A 264 -13.86 -10.54 3.08
N ILE A 265 -13.22 -9.97 4.10
CA ILE A 265 -12.94 -10.61 5.37
C ILE A 265 -13.65 -9.79 6.45
N LYS A 266 -14.61 -10.40 7.13
CA LYS A 266 -15.32 -9.73 8.22
C LYS A 266 -14.36 -9.37 9.35
N PRO A 267 -14.63 -8.30 10.09
CA PRO A 267 -13.83 -7.92 11.25
C PRO A 267 -13.64 -9.07 12.23
N GLN A 268 -12.40 -9.32 12.59
CA GLN A 268 -12.00 -10.41 13.48
C GLN A 268 -10.82 -10.01 14.38
N GLU A 269 -10.65 -10.75 15.48
CA GLU A 269 -9.57 -10.56 16.45
C GLU A 269 -8.47 -11.62 16.33
N LYS A 270 -8.79 -12.74 15.67
CA LYS A 270 -7.88 -13.88 15.53
C LYS A 270 -6.63 -13.51 14.72
N TYR A 271 -6.83 -12.88 13.57
CA TYR A 271 -5.77 -12.40 12.70
C TYR A 271 -5.93 -10.90 12.50
N LYS A 272 -5.02 -10.13 13.08
CA LYS A 272 -4.99 -8.67 13.00
C LYS A 272 -4.32 -8.28 11.68
N ILE A 273 -5.12 -8.12 10.65
CA ILE A 273 -4.63 -7.77 9.30
C ILE A 273 -4.14 -6.33 9.32
N TYR A 274 -2.92 -6.11 8.83
CA TYR A 274 -2.31 -4.78 8.83
C TYR A 274 -1.85 -4.28 7.46
N ARG A 275 -1.64 -5.18 6.47
CA ARG A 275 -1.15 -4.82 5.13
C ARG A 275 -1.69 -5.76 4.06
N ILE A 276 -1.87 -5.21 2.84
CA ILE A 276 -2.18 -5.97 1.62
C ILE A 276 -0.90 -6.10 0.81
N ILE A 277 -0.62 -7.31 0.33
CA ILE A 277 0.47 -7.61 -0.59
C ILE A 277 -0.09 -8.41 -1.78
N TYR A 278 0.60 -8.42 -2.90
CA TYR A 278 0.18 -9.20 -4.07
C TYR A 278 1.38 -9.71 -4.86
N THR A 279 1.15 -10.77 -5.64
CA THR A 279 2.09 -11.28 -6.64
C THR A 279 1.52 -11.07 -8.03
N SER A 280 2.39 -10.74 -8.99
CA SER A 280 2.05 -10.59 -10.41
C SER A 280 3.23 -11.00 -11.28
N SER A 281 2.96 -11.58 -12.47
CA SER A 281 4.01 -11.92 -13.45
C SER A 281 4.48 -10.73 -14.29
N GLU A 282 3.75 -9.63 -14.26
CA GLU A 282 4.05 -8.41 -15.00
C GLU A 282 3.89 -7.18 -14.08
N LYS A 283 4.53 -6.07 -14.45
CA LYS A 283 4.35 -4.81 -13.73
C LYS A 283 2.93 -4.29 -13.95
N ILE A 284 2.20 -4.11 -12.86
CA ILE A 284 0.83 -3.60 -12.88
C ILE A 284 0.71 -2.35 -12.03
N ASP A 285 -0.25 -1.50 -12.36
CA ASP A 285 -0.69 -0.41 -11.48
C ASP A 285 -1.77 -0.97 -10.53
N ASP A 286 -1.47 -1.11 -9.26
CA ASP A 286 -2.34 -1.68 -8.24
C ASP A 286 -3.50 -0.77 -7.82
N ARG A 287 -3.50 0.48 -8.31
CA ARG A 287 -4.64 1.41 -8.17
C ARG A 287 -5.74 1.14 -9.19
N LYS A 288 -5.46 0.32 -10.21
CA LYS A 288 -6.41 -0.01 -11.29
C LYS A 288 -7.09 -1.34 -11.05
N ILE A 289 -8.41 -1.30 -10.95
CA ILE A 289 -9.23 -2.48 -10.66
C ILE A 289 -9.16 -3.55 -11.77
N GLU A 290 -8.94 -3.17 -13.01
CA GLU A 290 -8.80 -4.07 -14.14
C GLU A 290 -7.58 -4.98 -14.03
N ASN A 291 -6.60 -4.60 -13.23
CA ASN A 291 -5.41 -5.40 -12.97
C ASN A 291 -5.61 -6.48 -11.88
N ARG A 292 -6.78 -6.50 -11.22
CA ARG A 292 -7.10 -7.49 -10.17
C ARG A 292 -6.97 -8.94 -10.66
N ASN A 293 -7.32 -9.21 -11.91
CA ASN A 293 -7.24 -10.54 -12.52
C ASN A 293 -5.82 -10.97 -12.91
N LYS A 294 -4.84 -10.04 -12.88
CA LYS A 294 -3.43 -10.28 -13.20
C LYS A 294 -2.59 -10.54 -11.93
N ALA A 295 -3.19 -10.47 -10.79
CA ALA A 295 -2.50 -10.59 -9.50
C ALA A 295 -3.19 -11.60 -8.58
N THR A 296 -2.40 -12.18 -7.69
CA THR A 296 -2.90 -12.92 -6.53
C THR A 296 -2.64 -12.09 -5.28
N VAL A 297 -3.72 -11.78 -4.55
CA VAL A 297 -3.67 -10.91 -3.37
C VAL A 297 -3.56 -11.75 -2.11
N TYR A 298 -2.76 -11.27 -1.16
CA TYR A 298 -2.57 -11.84 0.16
C TYR A 298 -2.65 -10.73 1.22
N PHE A 299 -2.82 -11.15 2.48
CA PHE A 299 -2.88 -10.22 3.60
C PHE A 299 -1.82 -10.58 4.64
N LEU A 300 -1.08 -9.58 5.09
CA LEU A 300 -0.20 -9.73 6.24
C LEU A 300 -0.98 -9.47 7.51
N ALA A 301 -0.83 -10.37 8.47
CA ALA A 301 -1.52 -10.29 9.74
C ALA A 301 -0.64 -10.77 10.89
N THR A 302 -1.02 -10.41 12.12
CA THR A 302 -0.48 -10.99 13.34
C THR A 302 -1.61 -11.63 14.14
N ASP A 303 -1.30 -12.64 14.94
CA ASP A 303 -2.23 -13.14 15.95
C ASP A 303 -2.09 -12.38 17.27
N GLN A 304 -2.77 -12.84 18.32
CA GLN A 304 -2.72 -12.23 19.64
C GLN A 304 -1.36 -12.39 20.34
N SER A 305 -0.55 -13.38 19.93
CA SER A 305 0.81 -13.58 20.44
C SER A 305 1.86 -12.73 19.73
N GLY A 306 1.48 -12.03 18.66
CA GLY A 306 2.39 -11.28 17.80
C GLY A 306 3.04 -12.11 16.70
N GLN A 307 2.66 -13.39 16.55
CA GLN A 307 3.15 -14.21 15.44
C GLN A 307 2.60 -13.69 14.11
N HIS A 308 3.47 -13.60 13.10
CA HIS A 308 3.12 -13.12 11.76
C HIS A 308 2.60 -14.22 10.86
N PHE A 309 1.62 -13.85 10.02
CA PHE A 309 0.98 -14.74 9.06
C PHE A 309 0.81 -14.05 7.71
N VAL A 310 0.89 -14.84 6.65
CA VAL A 310 0.35 -14.50 5.34
C VAL A 310 -0.98 -15.21 5.20
N LEU A 311 -2.03 -14.47 4.93
CA LEU A 311 -3.38 -14.99 4.71
C LEU A 311 -3.71 -14.97 3.22
N ASP A 312 -4.46 -15.97 2.78
CA ASP A 312 -5.05 -15.98 1.44
C ASP A 312 -6.21 -14.98 1.31
N ILE A 313 -6.81 -14.91 0.12
CA ILE A 313 -7.94 -14.01 -0.17
C ILE A 313 -9.17 -14.27 0.71
N ASN A 314 -9.30 -15.45 1.30
CA ASN A 314 -10.39 -15.84 2.20
C ASN A 314 -10.05 -15.60 3.68
N GLY A 315 -8.84 -15.10 3.98
CA GLY A 315 -8.38 -14.89 5.36
C GLY A 315 -7.83 -16.14 6.03
N ASN A 316 -7.52 -17.22 5.30
CA ASN A 316 -6.91 -18.42 5.83
C ASN A 316 -5.39 -18.31 5.85
N PRO A 317 -4.70 -18.73 6.93
CA PRO A 317 -3.25 -18.66 7.00
C PRO A 317 -2.59 -19.66 6.04
N ILE A 318 -1.54 -19.20 5.39
CA ILE A 318 -0.69 -19.99 4.52
C ILE A 318 0.49 -20.48 5.35
N LEU A 319 0.37 -21.68 5.91
CA LEU A 319 1.39 -22.26 6.77
C LEU A 319 2.30 -23.23 5.99
N PRO A 320 3.58 -23.33 6.37
CA PRO A 320 4.48 -24.34 5.81
C PRO A 320 3.95 -25.73 6.12
N ARG A 321 4.29 -26.70 5.27
CA ARG A 321 4.14 -28.14 5.55
C ARG A 321 5.46 -28.66 6.08
N GLU A 322 5.38 -29.37 7.17
CA GLU A 322 6.50 -30.14 7.73
C GLU A 322 6.95 -31.25 6.77
#